data_c44962c943b7e2bae4beb79317da11a0
#
_entry.id   c44962c943b7e2bae4beb79317da11a0
#
_cell.length_a   1.000
_cell.length_b   1.000
_cell.length_c   1.000
_cell.angle_alpha   90.00
_cell.angle_beta   90.00
_cell.angle_gamma   90.00
#
_symmetry.space_group_name_H-M   'P 1'
#
loop_
_entity.id
_entity.type
_entity.pdbx_description
1 polymer ?
#
loop_
_entity_poly.entity_id
_entity_poly.type
_entity_poly.pdbx_seq_one_letter_code
_entity_poly.pdbx_strand_id
1 'polypeptide(L)' 'MYKKFAELLEKTNKTAYQVSKDTGIAQSVLSDWKNGRSNPKVDKLKILANYFSKPIEYFLE' A
#
# COMPACT_ATOMS: atom_id res chain seq x y z
N MET A 1 -1.46 4.78 9.16
CA MET A 1 -0.62 4.08 8.16
C MET A 1 -1.31 3.93 6.80
N TYR A 2 -2.54 3.40 6.76
CA TYR A 2 -3.26 3.32 5.48
C TYR A 2 -3.45 4.70 4.83
N LYS A 3 -3.62 5.74 5.63
CA LYS A 3 -3.80 7.09 5.12
C LYS A 3 -2.66 7.50 4.18
N LYS A 4 -1.44 7.10 4.50
CA LYS A 4 -0.29 7.39 3.64
C LYS A 4 -0.40 6.68 2.30
N PHE A 5 -0.86 5.44 2.30
CA PHE A 5 -1.09 4.68 1.08
C PHE A 5 -2.18 5.35 0.25
N ALA A 6 -3.28 5.77 0.89
CA ALA A 6 -4.38 6.44 0.20
C ALA A 6 -3.89 7.73 -0.46
N GLU A 7 -3.04 8.49 0.23
CA GLU A 7 -2.47 9.72 -0.33
C GLU A 7 -1.62 9.43 -1.57
N LEU A 8 -0.85 8.35 -1.53
CA LEU A 8 -0.05 7.95 -2.69
C LEU A 8 -0.91 7.54 -3.88
N LEU A 9 -2.01 6.83 -3.62
CA LEU A 9 -2.95 6.48 -4.68
C LEU A 9 -3.48 7.73 -5.37
N GLU A 10 -3.87 8.72 -4.57
CA GLU A 10 -4.40 9.97 -5.09
C GLU A 10 -3.35 10.75 -5.88
N LYS A 11 -2.15 10.89 -5.31
CA LYS A 11 -1.08 11.65 -5.96
C LYS A 11 -0.62 11.02 -7.27
N THR A 12 -0.63 9.69 -7.35
CA THR A 12 -0.18 8.97 -8.53
C THR A 12 -1.31 8.62 -9.49
N ASN A 13 -2.55 8.98 -9.11
CA ASN A 13 -3.73 8.68 -9.90
C ASN A 13 -3.89 7.19 -10.17
N LYS A 14 -3.61 6.38 -9.15
CA LYS A 14 -3.73 4.92 -9.22
C LYS A 14 -4.83 4.44 -8.29
N THR A 15 -5.37 3.26 -8.61
CA THR A 15 -6.36 2.60 -7.74
C THR A 15 -5.69 1.46 -6.99
N ALA A 16 -6.33 1.02 -5.90
CA ALA A 16 -5.85 -0.15 -5.17
C ALA A 16 -5.81 -1.39 -6.08
N TYR A 17 -6.76 -1.51 -7.01
CA TYR A 17 -6.77 -2.59 -7.97
C TYR A 17 -5.51 -2.58 -8.83
N GLN A 18 -5.14 -1.42 -9.33
CA GLN A 18 -3.94 -1.28 -10.17
C GLN A 18 -2.68 -1.65 -9.39
N VAL A 19 -2.58 -1.19 -8.14
CA VAL A 19 -1.44 -1.52 -7.29
C VAL A 19 -1.40 -3.01 -7.01
N SER A 20 -2.55 -3.62 -6.72
CA SER A 20 -2.63 -5.07 -6.49
C SER A 20 -2.13 -5.83 -7.71
N LYS A 21 -2.56 -5.43 -8.89
CA LYS A 21 -2.19 -6.07 -10.14
C LYS A 21 -0.68 -5.93 -10.40
N ASP A 22 -0.14 -4.75 -10.16
CA ASP A 22 1.27 -4.46 -10.46
C ASP A 22 2.23 -5.11 -9.47
N THR A 23 1.82 -5.23 -8.21
CA THR A 23 2.70 -5.73 -7.14
C THR A 23 2.48 -7.20 -6.81
N GLY A 24 1.35 -7.76 -7.22
CA GLY A 24 0.99 -9.12 -6.83
C GLY A 24 0.42 -9.25 -5.43
N ILE A 25 0.24 -8.13 -4.73
CA ILE A 25 -0.39 -8.14 -3.40
C ILE A 25 -1.89 -8.27 -3.59
N ALA A 26 -2.51 -9.24 -2.89
CA ALA A 26 -3.95 -9.48 -3.04
C ALA A 26 -4.75 -8.24 -2.65
N GLN A 27 -5.85 -7.99 -3.39
CA GLN A 27 -6.73 -6.88 -3.05
C GLN A 27 -7.31 -7.00 -1.65
N SER A 28 -7.52 -8.24 -1.17
CA SER A 28 -8.04 -8.47 0.18
C SER A 28 -7.09 -7.91 1.24
N VAL A 29 -5.78 -7.98 1.01
CA VAL A 29 -4.79 -7.41 1.94
C VAL A 29 -4.95 -5.90 2.02
N LEU A 30 -5.09 -5.25 0.87
CA LEU A 30 -5.25 -3.79 0.82
C LEU A 30 -6.60 -3.37 1.40
N SER A 31 -7.64 -4.14 1.14
CA SER A 31 -8.99 -3.88 1.66
C SER A 31 -9.03 -4.03 3.18
N ASP A 32 -8.40 -5.07 3.72
CA ASP A 32 -8.32 -5.28 5.16
C ASP A 32 -7.56 -4.15 5.85
N TRP A 33 -6.53 -3.65 5.20
CA TRP A 33 -5.77 -2.51 5.70
C TRP A 33 -6.66 -1.27 5.75
N LYS A 34 -7.38 -1.00 4.66
CA LYS A 34 -8.30 0.13 4.56
C LYS A 34 -9.34 0.10 5.68
N ASN A 35 -9.85 -1.09 5.98
CA ASN A 35 -10.94 -1.26 6.96
C ASN A 35 -10.43 -1.50 8.39
N GLY A 36 -9.12 -1.42 8.61
CA GLY A 36 -8.54 -1.57 9.93
C GLY A 36 -8.55 -2.98 10.47
N ARG A 37 -8.77 -3.99 9.62
CA ARG A 37 -8.81 -5.39 10.06
C ARG A 37 -7.41 -5.95 10.28
N SER A 38 -6.47 -5.56 9.46
CA SER A 38 -5.09 -5.99 9.61
C SER A 38 -4.17 -5.03 8.88
N ASN A 39 -2.90 -5.06 9.27
CA ASN A 39 -1.87 -4.27 8.61
C ASN A 39 -0.99 -5.19 7.75
N PRO A 40 -0.52 -4.72 6.59
CA PRO A 40 0.44 -5.51 5.82
C PRO A 40 1.71 -5.74 6.62
N LYS A 41 2.31 -6.90 6.44
CA LYS A 41 3.58 -7.19 7.07
C LYS A 41 4.70 -6.42 6.39
N VAL A 42 5.87 -6.38 7.02
CA VAL A 42 7.02 -5.60 6.56
C VAL A 42 7.39 -5.94 5.12
N ASP A 43 7.34 -7.22 4.73
CA ASP A 43 7.67 -7.62 3.37
C ASP A 43 6.73 -6.98 2.35
N LYS A 44 5.44 -6.88 2.66
CA LYS A 44 4.47 -6.22 1.78
C LYS A 44 4.68 -4.72 1.75
N LEU A 45 4.99 -4.13 2.90
CA LEU A 45 5.27 -2.69 2.96
C LEU A 45 6.51 -2.33 2.13
N LYS A 46 7.53 -3.20 2.12
CA LYS A 46 8.71 -2.99 1.29
C LYS A 46 8.35 -2.98 -0.19
N ILE A 47 7.51 -3.91 -0.61
CA ILE A 47 7.06 -3.98 -2.01
C ILE A 47 6.32 -2.70 -2.37
N LEU A 48 5.41 -2.24 -1.51
CA LEU A 48 4.66 -1.01 -1.76
C LEU A 48 5.57 0.21 -1.78
N ALA A 49 6.52 0.29 -0.86
CA ALA A 49 7.46 1.40 -0.81
C ALA A 49 8.29 1.47 -2.11
N ASN A 50 8.82 0.33 -2.55
CA ASN A 50 9.57 0.27 -3.80
C ASN A 50 8.70 0.66 -4.99
N TYR A 51 7.46 0.19 -5.01
CA TYR A 51 6.55 0.49 -6.10
C TYR A 51 6.32 1.99 -6.25
N PHE A 52 6.23 2.71 -5.13
CA PHE A 52 6.02 4.16 -5.13
C PHE A 52 7.30 4.96 -5.02
N SER A 53 8.46 4.32 -5.06
CA SER A 53 9.78 4.97 -4.92
C SER A 53 9.91 5.77 -3.63
N LYS A 54 9.43 5.17 -2.54
CA LYS A 54 9.51 5.75 -1.19
C LYS A 54 10.28 4.83 -0.27
N PRO A 55 10.92 5.36 0.80
CA PRO A 55 11.51 4.49 1.81
C PRO A 55 10.39 3.84 2.63
N ILE A 56 10.67 2.64 3.18
CA ILE A 56 9.67 1.93 3.98
C ILE A 56 9.21 2.76 5.17
N GLU A 57 10.10 3.59 5.72
CA GLU A 57 9.78 4.47 6.85
C GLU A 57 8.60 5.39 6.56
N TYR A 58 8.37 5.68 5.28
CA TYR A 58 7.23 6.51 4.87
C TYR A 58 5.91 5.94 5.42
N PHE A 59 5.77 4.61 5.40
CA PHE A 59 4.56 3.96 5.90
C PHE A 59 4.58 3.74 7.41
N LEU A 60 5.76 3.80 8.02
CA LEU A 60 5.90 3.50 9.45
C LEU A 60 5.76 4.75 10.33
N GLU A 61 5.74 5.93 9.75
CA GLU A 61 5.61 7.19 10.49
C GLU A 61 4.17 7.58 10.80
#